data_a270c82763c0e0ad29e059b95361bcda
#
_entry.id   a270c82763c0e0ad29e059b95361bcda
#
_cell.length_a   1.000
_cell.length_b   1.000
_cell.length_c   1.000
_cell.angle_alpha   90.00
_cell.angle_beta   90.00
_cell.angle_gamma   90.00
#
_symmetry.space_group_name_H-M   'P 1'
#
loop_
_entity.id
_entity.type
_entity.pdbx_description
1 polymer ?
#
loop_
_entity_poly.entity_id
_entity_poly.type
_entity_poly.pdbx_seq_one_letter_code
_entity_poly.pdbx_strand_id
1 'polypeptide(L)'
;KNLLIEIYGNLTKKRSSRIVYQSYSSRLPRLLDPIRAEILSEKMRKKLKKNFYDKYDKDFPKDFVLFPLHYEPERTTVPDGGLYYDQKKALLALRSKLDLSVPILVKEHFLTFSPVLSGEVGRSSYFYDFVKSLPNTYLIDYNLNTRKLIQEAKAVATVCGSVLYEAVALGTPAIMFGHSWFEGAPGIYKFEELSSINFEELEANYDEMMEFFYSQISNYSVFVAAHTSWLPPMID
;
A
#
# COMPACT_ATOMS: atom_id res chain seq x y z
N LYS A 1 20.26 -4.99 20.89
CA LYS A 1 21.44 -5.58 20.17
C LYS A 1 21.26 -5.51 18.65
N ASN A 2 20.06 -5.77 18.13
CA ASN A 2 19.81 -5.78 16.68
C ASN A 2 19.89 -4.38 16.04
N LEU A 3 19.45 -3.34 16.74
CA LEU A 3 19.48 -1.96 16.24
C LEU A 3 20.90 -1.44 16.00
N LEU A 4 21.84 -1.75 16.90
CA LEU A 4 23.25 -1.35 16.75
C LEU A 4 23.94 -2.07 15.59
N ILE A 5 23.59 -3.35 15.35
CA ILE A 5 24.12 -4.12 14.22
C ILE A 5 23.56 -3.57 12.90
N GLU A 6 22.31 -3.16 12.87
CA GLU A 6 21.65 -2.58 11.70
C GLU A 6 22.21 -1.18 11.39
N ILE A 7 22.45 -0.38 12.42
CA ILE A 7 23.11 0.94 12.29
C ILE A 7 24.55 0.76 11.76
N TYR A 8 25.31 -0.20 12.30
CA TYR A 8 26.68 -0.49 11.85
C TYR A 8 26.70 -1.04 10.41
N GLY A 9 25.79 -1.92 10.08
CA GLY A 9 25.62 -2.45 8.71
C GLY A 9 25.28 -1.37 7.68
N ASN A 10 24.52 -0.36 8.07
CA ASN A 10 24.17 0.78 7.21
C ASN A 10 25.31 1.81 7.06
N LEU A 11 26.21 1.91 8.04
CA LEU A 11 27.39 2.77 7.97
C LEU A 11 28.49 2.19 7.07
N THR A 12 28.58 0.86 6.97
CA THR A 12 29.63 0.16 6.23
C THR A 12 29.28 -0.17 4.77
N LYS A 13 28.00 -0.19 4.41
CA LYS A 13 27.57 -0.40 3.02
C LYS A 13 27.91 0.81 2.17
N LYS A 14 28.84 0.63 1.23
CA LYS A 14 29.12 1.58 0.14
C LYS A 14 27.81 1.90 -0.58
N ARG A 15 27.41 3.18 -0.55
CA ARG A 15 26.19 3.70 -1.17
C ARG A 15 26.24 3.53 -2.68
N SER A 16 25.61 2.52 -3.24
CA SER A 16 25.17 2.55 -4.62
C SER A 16 23.68 2.95 -4.65
N SER A 17 23.40 4.08 -5.28
CA SER A 17 22.07 4.57 -5.72
C SER A 17 20.95 4.56 -4.67
N ARG A 18 21.06 5.37 -3.65
CA ARG A 18 19.88 5.85 -2.93
C ARG A 18 19.44 7.17 -3.58
N ILE A 19 18.25 7.19 -4.17
CA ILE A 19 17.54 8.44 -4.41
C ILE A 19 17.18 8.97 -3.02
N VAL A 20 18.07 9.81 -2.49
CA VAL A 20 17.79 10.52 -1.25
C VAL A 20 16.95 11.72 -1.65
N TYR A 21 15.67 11.71 -1.32
CA TYR A 21 14.92 12.94 -1.22
C TYR A 21 15.58 13.80 -0.16
N GLN A 22 16.38 14.76 -0.63
CA GLN A 22 16.98 15.76 0.26
C GLN A 22 15.85 16.64 0.77
N SER A 23 15.40 16.40 1.99
CA SER A 23 14.70 17.43 2.73
C SER A 23 15.68 18.60 2.95
N TYR A 24 15.34 19.74 2.39
CA TYR A 24 16.04 21.00 2.58
C TYR A 24 15.87 21.48 4.04
N SER A 25 16.53 20.88 5.00
CA SER A 25 16.64 21.48 6.32
C SER A 25 17.82 20.90 7.11
N SER A 26 18.71 21.78 7.39
CA SER A 26 19.78 21.77 8.40
C SER A 26 20.98 20.84 8.21
N ARG A 27 22.14 21.48 8.28
CA ARG A 27 23.51 20.92 8.21
C ARG A 27 23.95 20.18 9.49
N LEU A 28 23.09 19.41 10.13
CA LEU A 28 23.47 18.57 11.27
C LEU A 28 24.00 17.20 10.80
N PRO A 29 24.96 16.61 11.52
CA PRO A 29 25.63 15.40 11.06
C PRO A 29 24.63 14.24 10.88
N ARG A 30 24.66 13.61 9.72
CA ARG A 30 23.83 12.45 9.29
C ARG A 30 23.88 11.23 10.23
N LEU A 31 24.71 11.23 11.24
CA LEU A 31 24.86 10.19 12.24
C LEU A 31 23.66 10.07 13.20
N LEU A 32 22.95 11.17 13.44
CA LEU A 32 21.79 11.20 14.33
C LEU A 32 20.45 11.01 13.61
N ASP A 33 20.44 11.08 12.27
CA ASP A 33 19.22 10.97 11.47
C ASP A 33 18.48 9.65 11.69
N PRO A 34 19.12 8.47 11.76
CA PRO A 34 18.41 7.21 12.00
C PRO A 34 17.75 7.15 13.39
N ILE A 35 18.43 7.65 14.43
CA ILE A 35 17.89 7.68 15.80
C ILE A 35 16.70 8.63 15.87
N ARG A 36 16.82 9.78 15.24
CA ARG A 36 15.76 10.78 15.19
C ARG A 36 14.54 10.26 14.42
N ALA A 37 14.76 9.58 13.30
CA ALA A 37 13.71 8.93 12.52
C ALA A 37 12.99 7.87 13.35
N GLU A 38 13.73 7.02 14.08
CA GLU A 38 13.12 6.02 14.96
C GLU A 38 12.26 6.64 16.06
N ILE A 39 12.75 7.70 16.72
CA ILE A 39 11.99 8.41 17.76
C ILE A 39 10.69 9.01 17.17
N LEU A 40 10.77 9.60 15.98
CA LEU A 40 9.61 10.18 15.30
C LEU A 40 8.61 9.10 14.89
N SER A 41 9.09 8.01 14.31
CA SER A 41 8.26 6.87 13.92
C SER A 41 7.56 6.25 15.12
N GLU A 42 8.27 6.08 16.24
CA GLU A 42 7.69 5.54 17.46
C GLU A 42 6.63 6.48 18.06
N LYS A 43 6.88 7.79 18.05
CA LYS A 43 5.88 8.78 18.48
C LYS A 43 4.64 8.74 17.60
N MET A 44 4.81 8.60 16.28
CA MET A 44 3.70 8.51 15.34
C MET A 44 2.90 7.23 15.57
N ARG A 45 3.56 6.08 15.70
CA ARG A 45 2.91 4.79 16.04
C ARG A 45 2.07 4.89 17.31
N LYS A 46 2.64 5.46 18.37
CA LYS A 46 1.92 5.66 19.65
C LYS A 46 0.72 6.59 19.50
N LYS A 47 0.89 7.68 18.75
CA LYS A 47 -0.20 8.63 18.48
C LYS A 47 -1.32 7.99 17.70
N LEU A 48 -1.00 7.22 16.65
CA LEU A 48 -1.99 6.46 15.86
C LEU A 48 -2.75 5.49 16.74
N LYS A 49 -2.04 4.64 17.47
CA LYS A 49 -2.65 3.64 18.33
C LYS A 49 -3.55 4.24 19.41
N LYS A 50 -3.20 5.40 19.95
CA LYS A 50 -3.96 6.06 21.00
C LYS A 50 -5.17 6.83 20.47
N ASN A 51 -5.00 7.55 19.35
CA ASN A 51 -5.95 8.60 18.95
C ASN A 51 -6.75 8.25 17.70
N PHE A 52 -6.23 7.40 16.83
CA PHE A 52 -6.80 7.19 15.51
C PHE A 52 -7.31 5.79 15.27
N TYR A 53 -6.60 4.75 15.77
CA TYR A 53 -7.10 3.40 15.53
C TYR A 53 -8.42 3.15 16.23
N ASP A 54 -9.34 2.62 15.46
CA ASP A 54 -10.61 2.18 15.99
C ASP A 54 -10.40 0.90 16.80
N LYS A 55 -10.96 0.91 17.99
CA LYS A 55 -10.85 -0.23 18.90
C LYS A 55 -11.89 -1.27 18.51
N TYR A 56 -11.45 -2.25 17.76
CA TYR A 56 -12.20 -3.47 17.55
C TYR A 56 -11.69 -4.52 18.54
N ASP A 57 -12.46 -4.79 19.58
CA ASP A 57 -12.03 -5.71 20.63
C ASP A 57 -12.03 -7.19 20.17
N LYS A 58 -12.78 -7.60 19.15
CA LYS A 58 -12.76 -8.97 18.60
C LYS A 58 -13.34 -9.16 17.20
N ASP A 59 -14.31 -8.36 16.77
CA ASP A 59 -15.00 -8.60 15.51
C ASP A 59 -14.97 -7.35 14.62
N PHE A 60 -14.32 -7.45 13.47
CA PHE A 60 -14.48 -6.43 12.43
C PHE A 60 -15.91 -6.47 11.88
N PRO A 61 -16.44 -5.32 11.39
CA PRO A 61 -17.70 -5.36 10.65
C PRO A 61 -17.57 -6.38 9.52
N LYS A 62 -18.58 -7.17 9.29
CA LYS A 62 -18.64 -8.07 8.14
C LYS A 62 -18.93 -7.27 6.88
N ASP A 63 -18.67 -7.88 5.73
CA ASP A 63 -19.03 -7.29 4.45
C ASP A 63 -18.37 -5.93 4.17
N PHE A 64 -17.11 -5.78 4.52
CA PHE A 64 -16.33 -4.55 4.37
C PHE A 64 -15.53 -4.51 3.06
N VAL A 65 -15.15 -3.30 2.64
CA VAL A 65 -14.10 -3.07 1.66
C VAL A 65 -12.80 -2.76 2.39
N LEU A 66 -11.74 -3.49 2.07
CA LEU A 66 -10.41 -3.21 2.60
C LEU A 66 -9.72 -2.16 1.72
N PHE A 67 -9.21 -1.08 2.34
CA PHE A 67 -8.40 -0.07 1.67
C PHE A 67 -6.99 -0.02 2.26
N PRO A 68 -6.06 -0.82 1.74
CA PRO A 68 -4.66 -0.73 2.14
C PRO A 68 -4.05 0.57 1.58
N LEU A 69 -3.42 1.34 2.47
CA LEU A 69 -2.72 2.56 2.09
C LEU A 69 -1.36 2.22 1.47
N HIS A 70 -0.97 3.00 0.48
CA HIS A 70 0.39 2.98 -0.04
C HIS A 70 1.37 3.60 0.95
N TYR A 71 2.58 3.12 0.91
CA TYR A 71 3.73 3.85 1.45
C TYR A 71 3.94 5.14 0.65
N GLU A 72 4.21 6.24 1.33
CA GLU A 72 4.51 7.53 0.68
C GLU A 72 5.79 8.15 1.25
N PRO A 73 6.60 8.78 0.39
CA PRO A 73 6.42 8.98 -1.06
C PRO A 73 6.87 7.75 -1.86
N GLU A 74 6.06 7.33 -2.82
CA GLU A 74 6.34 6.19 -3.69
C GLU A 74 5.91 6.49 -5.14
N ARG A 75 6.57 5.83 -6.12
CA ARG A 75 6.21 5.95 -7.53
C ARG A 75 4.77 5.52 -7.81
N THR A 76 4.30 4.50 -7.16
CA THR A 76 2.94 3.97 -7.31
C THR A 76 1.85 4.98 -6.96
N THR A 77 2.16 6.02 -6.21
CA THR A 77 1.23 7.14 -5.99
C THR A 77 1.54 8.31 -6.91
N VAL A 78 2.81 8.60 -7.18
CA VAL A 78 3.24 9.71 -8.05
C VAL A 78 4.32 9.23 -9.01
N PRO A 79 4.05 9.10 -10.33
CA PRO A 79 2.88 9.59 -11.07
C PRO A 79 1.74 8.59 -11.28
N ASP A 80 1.94 7.29 -10.98
CA ASP A 80 1.06 6.20 -11.42
C ASP A 80 -0.37 6.30 -10.79
N GLY A 81 -0.52 7.03 -9.69
CA GLY A 81 -1.81 7.32 -9.08
C GLY A 81 -2.72 8.26 -9.88
N GLY A 82 -2.20 8.98 -10.88
CA GLY A 82 -2.99 9.88 -11.71
C GLY A 82 -3.77 10.89 -10.88
N LEU A 83 -5.08 10.96 -11.08
CA LEU A 83 -5.98 11.84 -10.30
C LEU A 83 -6.04 11.49 -8.82
N TYR A 84 -5.73 10.24 -8.49
CA TYR A 84 -5.79 9.67 -7.14
C TYR A 84 -4.43 9.57 -6.44
N TYR A 85 -3.43 10.31 -6.93
CA TYR A 85 -2.12 10.40 -6.26
C TYR A 85 -2.23 10.77 -4.77
N ASP A 86 -3.21 11.61 -4.41
CA ASP A 86 -3.61 11.83 -3.02
C ASP A 86 -4.64 10.76 -2.62
N GLN A 87 -4.23 9.82 -1.80
CA GLN A 87 -5.06 8.70 -1.37
C GLN A 87 -6.36 9.13 -0.66
N LYS A 88 -6.45 10.37 -0.15
CA LYS A 88 -7.70 10.94 0.36
C LYS A 88 -8.76 11.07 -0.73
N LYS A 89 -8.34 11.42 -1.95
CA LYS A 89 -9.28 11.50 -3.09
C LYS A 89 -9.82 10.14 -3.46
N ALA A 90 -8.96 9.10 -3.47
CA ALA A 90 -9.40 7.73 -3.72
C ALA A 90 -10.39 7.25 -2.65
N LEU A 91 -10.11 7.50 -1.37
CA LEU A 91 -11.02 7.15 -0.27
C LEU A 91 -12.36 7.88 -0.37
N LEU A 92 -12.33 9.17 -0.67
CA LEU A 92 -13.55 9.97 -0.84
C LEU A 92 -14.39 9.46 -2.01
N ALA A 93 -13.74 9.19 -3.15
CA ALA A 93 -14.39 8.66 -4.34
C ALA A 93 -14.98 7.25 -4.07
N LEU A 94 -14.24 6.38 -3.41
CA LEU A 94 -14.72 5.07 -2.98
C LEU A 94 -15.96 5.21 -2.11
N ARG A 95 -15.89 6.05 -1.06
CA ARG A 95 -17.02 6.25 -0.14
C ARG A 95 -18.26 6.79 -0.85
N SER A 96 -18.08 7.64 -1.87
CA SER A 96 -19.20 8.23 -2.62
C SER A 96 -19.94 7.22 -3.51
N LYS A 97 -19.29 6.14 -3.96
CA LYS A 97 -19.89 5.09 -4.80
C LYS A 97 -20.41 3.88 -3.99
N LEU A 98 -19.96 3.73 -2.75
CA LEU A 98 -20.40 2.64 -1.88
C LEU A 98 -21.68 3.01 -1.13
N ASP A 99 -22.56 2.04 -0.93
CA ASP A 99 -23.65 2.18 0.02
C ASP A 99 -23.10 2.51 1.42
N LEU A 100 -23.79 3.38 2.15
CA LEU A 100 -23.35 3.80 3.49
C LEU A 100 -23.35 2.66 4.52
N SER A 101 -24.07 1.58 4.28
CA SER A 101 -24.04 0.37 5.12
C SER A 101 -22.75 -0.42 4.98
N VAL A 102 -22.02 -0.28 3.87
CA VAL A 102 -20.76 -1.00 3.62
C VAL A 102 -19.61 -0.31 4.33
N PRO A 103 -18.95 -0.95 5.30
CA PRO A 103 -17.79 -0.39 5.99
C PRO A 103 -16.57 -0.33 5.08
N ILE A 104 -15.73 0.68 5.28
CA ILE A 104 -14.38 0.75 4.70
C ILE A 104 -13.37 0.58 5.82
N LEU A 105 -12.52 -0.45 5.74
CA LEU A 105 -11.41 -0.65 6.65
C LEU A 105 -10.11 -0.12 6.01
N VAL A 106 -9.59 0.96 6.53
CA VAL A 106 -8.36 1.61 6.04
C VAL A 106 -7.18 1.10 6.86
N LYS A 107 -6.22 0.47 6.19
CA LYS A 107 -5.04 -0.11 6.82
C LYS A 107 -3.78 0.61 6.39
N GLU A 108 -3.00 1.12 7.35
CA GLU A 108 -1.73 1.78 7.05
C GLU A 108 -0.67 0.77 6.58
N HIS A 109 0.19 1.23 5.67
CA HIS A 109 1.31 0.43 5.21
C HIS A 109 2.39 0.31 6.30
N PHE A 110 2.87 -0.90 6.57
CA PHE A 110 3.82 -1.15 7.66
C PHE A 110 5.15 -0.40 7.51
N LEU A 111 5.59 -0.16 6.26
CA LEU A 111 6.81 0.59 5.96
C LEU A 111 6.70 2.09 6.26
N THR A 112 5.49 2.63 6.43
CA THR A 112 5.28 4.03 6.81
C THR A 112 6.01 4.37 8.11
N PHE A 113 6.18 3.39 8.99
CA PHE A 113 6.88 3.55 10.26
C PHE A 113 8.29 2.97 10.26
N SER A 114 8.85 2.69 9.10
CA SER A 114 10.23 2.22 9.00
C SER A 114 11.21 3.36 9.26
N PRO A 115 12.15 3.21 10.20
CA PRO A 115 13.15 4.26 10.49
C PRO A 115 14.11 4.48 9.32
N VAL A 116 14.14 3.56 8.36
CA VAL A 116 15.06 3.61 7.20
C VAL A 116 14.43 4.34 6.01
N LEU A 117 13.10 4.37 5.91
CA LEU A 117 12.38 4.76 4.70
C LEU A 117 11.67 6.11 4.80
N SER A 118 11.68 6.78 5.94
CA SER A 118 11.09 8.12 6.12
C SER A 118 9.61 8.24 5.67
N GLY A 119 8.84 7.16 5.79
CA GLY A 119 7.44 7.12 5.38
C GLY A 119 6.53 8.03 6.20
N GLU A 120 6.97 8.42 7.39
CA GLU A 120 6.28 9.40 8.24
C GLU A 120 6.18 10.79 7.58
N VAL A 121 7.05 11.11 6.61
CA VAL A 121 7.02 12.39 5.87
C VAL A 121 5.76 12.47 5.00
N GLY A 122 5.30 11.33 4.46
CA GLY A 122 4.09 11.24 3.65
C GLY A 122 2.78 11.24 4.45
N ARG A 123 2.85 11.26 5.79
CA ARG A 123 1.67 11.16 6.67
C ARG A 123 1.60 12.31 7.67
N SER A 124 0.39 12.82 7.87
CA SER A 124 0.09 13.83 8.88
C SER A 124 -1.11 13.44 9.72
N SER A 125 -1.29 14.04 10.89
CA SER A 125 -2.51 13.83 11.69
C SER A 125 -3.76 14.25 10.93
N TYR A 126 -3.69 15.25 10.07
CA TYR A 126 -4.82 15.67 9.22
C TYR A 126 -5.29 14.58 8.25
N PHE A 127 -4.38 13.72 7.77
CA PHE A 127 -4.77 12.58 6.95
C PHE A 127 -5.65 11.60 7.74
N TYR A 128 -5.26 11.27 8.95
CA TYR A 128 -6.03 10.35 9.79
C TYR A 128 -7.33 10.95 10.30
N ASP A 129 -7.33 12.25 10.63
CA ASP A 129 -8.55 12.98 10.96
C ASP A 129 -9.54 12.98 9.79
N PHE A 130 -9.03 13.14 8.55
CA PHE A 130 -9.83 13.02 7.35
C PHE A 130 -10.43 11.60 7.21
N VAL A 131 -9.63 10.55 7.36
CA VAL A 131 -10.13 9.16 7.29
C VAL A 131 -11.27 8.95 8.28
N LYS A 132 -11.11 9.43 9.51
CA LYS A 132 -12.15 9.31 10.56
C LYS A 132 -13.37 10.19 10.34
N SER A 133 -13.28 11.21 9.53
CA SER A 133 -14.42 12.05 9.17
C SER A 133 -15.35 11.43 8.13
N LEU A 134 -14.87 10.39 7.41
CA LEU A 134 -15.68 9.69 6.43
C LEU A 134 -16.68 8.75 7.13
N PRO A 135 -17.96 8.74 6.71
CA PRO A 135 -18.96 7.89 7.32
C PRO A 135 -18.63 6.41 7.11
N ASN A 136 -18.89 5.59 8.13
CA ASN A 136 -18.66 4.14 8.13
C ASN A 136 -17.27 3.74 7.61
N THR A 137 -16.22 4.50 8.02
CA THR A 137 -14.84 4.30 7.61
C THR A 137 -13.96 4.24 8.85
N TYR A 138 -13.12 3.22 8.93
CA TYR A 138 -12.39 2.87 10.14
C TYR A 138 -10.91 2.71 9.86
N LEU A 139 -10.07 3.33 10.66
CA LEU A 139 -8.62 3.16 10.61
C LEU A 139 -8.22 2.01 11.53
N ILE A 140 -7.72 0.92 10.94
CA ILE A 140 -7.37 -0.31 11.65
C ILE A 140 -5.86 -0.43 11.90
N ASP A 141 -5.47 -1.26 12.88
CA ASP A 141 -4.05 -1.45 13.25
C ASP A 141 -3.25 -2.03 12.07
N TYR A 142 -2.14 -1.38 11.73
CA TYR A 142 -1.24 -1.80 10.66
C TYR A 142 -0.61 -3.18 10.89
N ASN A 143 -0.56 -3.66 12.15
CA ASN A 143 -0.04 -5.00 12.48
C ASN A 143 -1.01 -6.14 12.18
N LEU A 144 -2.27 -5.85 11.87
CA LEU A 144 -3.23 -6.88 11.51
C LEU A 144 -2.80 -7.63 10.26
N ASN A 145 -3.09 -8.92 10.23
CA ASN A 145 -2.73 -9.78 9.11
C ASN A 145 -3.50 -9.40 7.85
N THR A 146 -2.80 -8.78 6.89
CA THR A 146 -3.39 -8.27 5.64
C THR A 146 -4.02 -9.40 4.82
N ARG A 147 -3.39 -10.57 4.75
CA ARG A 147 -3.90 -11.72 4.00
C ARG A 147 -5.26 -12.18 4.53
N LYS A 148 -5.40 -12.26 5.86
CA LYS A 148 -6.67 -12.62 6.48
C LYS A 148 -7.75 -11.56 6.19
N LEU A 149 -7.41 -10.27 6.29
CA LEU A 149 -8.34 -9.17 5.99
C LEU A 149 -8.77 -9.19 4.52
N ILE A 150 -7.89 -9.50 3.59
CA ILE A 150 -8.22 -9.66 2.17
C ILE A 150 -9.26 -10.77 1.99
N GLN A 151 -9.02 -11.96 2.59
CA GLN A 151 -9.93 -13.10 2.46
C GLN A 151 -11.32 -12.87 3.09
N GLU A 152 -11.42 -11.97 4.05
CA GLU A 152 -12.68 -11.61 4.71
C GLU A 152 -13.39 -10.40 4.07
N ALA A 153 -12.71 -9.68 3.18
CA ALA A 153 -13.25 -8.50 2.51
C ALA A 153 -14.16 -8.86 1.33
N LYS A 154 -15.18 -8.03 1.06
CA LYS A 154 -15.96 -8.11 -0.19
C LYS A 154 -15.16 -7.65 -1.41
N ALA A 155 -14.27 -6.71 -1.23
CA ALA A 155 -13.33 -6.26 -2.25
C ALA A 155 -12.12 -5.59 -1.58
N VAL A 156 -11.00 -5.55 -2.30
CA VAL A 156 -9.84 -4.73 -1.94
C VAL A 156 -9.76 -3.54 -2.89
N ALA A 157 -9.67 -2.34 -2.36
CA ALA A 157 -9.58 -1.12 -3.16
C ALA A 157 -8.31 -0.34 -2.78
N THR A 158 -7.51 0.06 -3.75
CA THR A 158 -6.33 0.91 -3.52
C THR A 158 -5.90 1.62 -4.81
N VAL A 159 -4.88 2.48 -4.74
CA VAL A 159 -4.48 3.27 -5.91
C VAL A 159 -3.95 2.36 -7.02
N CYS A 160 -2.81 1.67 -6.83
CA CYS A 160 -2.23 0.77 -7.83
C CYS A 160 -1.20 -0.23 -7.25
N GLY A 161 -1.34 -0.64 -6.00
CA GLY A 161 -0.39 -1.53 -5.32
C GLY A 161 -0.54 -3.00 -5.68
N SER A 162 0.52 -3.78 -5.43
CA SER A 162 0.55 -5.25 -5.64
C SER A 162 -0.56 -6.00 -4.90
N VAL A 163 -1.06 -5.42 -3.82
CA VAL A 163 -2.16 -5.99 -3.03
C VAL A 163 -3.43 -6.25 -3.86
N LEU A 164 -3.60 -5.59 -5.03
CA LEU A 164 -4.73 -5.81 -5.92
C LEU A 164 -4.68 -7.21 -6.54
N TYR A 165 -3.56 -7.60 -7.14
CA TYR A 165 -3.45 -8.97 -7.68
C TYR A 165 -3.28 -10.02 -6.58
N GLU A 166 -2.72 -9.65 -5.42
CA GLU A 166 -2.70 -10.53 -4.25
C GLU A 166 -4.13 -10.82 -3.75
N ALA A 167 -5.04 -9.83 -3.83
CA ALA A 167 -6.44 -10.01 -3.49
C ALA A 167 -7.12 -11.00 -4.44
N VAL A 168 -6.97 -10.83 -5.74
CA VAL A 168 -7.53 -11.77 -6.73
C VAL A 168 -6.96 -13.16 -6.53
N ALA A 169 -5.67 -13.30 -6.23
CA ALA A 169 -5.05 -14.59 -5.92
C ALA A 169 -5.59 -15.25 -4.63
N LEU A 170 -6.24 -14.49 -3.77
CA LEU A 170 -6.90 -14.99 -2.56
C LEU A 170 -8.42 -15.12 -2.70
N GLY A 171 -8.95 -14.95 -3.91
CA GLY A 171 -10.38 -15.08 -4.20
C GLY A 171 -11.21 -13.83 -3.92
N THR A 172 -10.56 -12.66 -3.75
CA THR A 172 -11.23 -11.40 -3.45
C THR A 172 -11.06 -10.43 -4.62
N PRO A 173 -12.14 -9.88 -5.20
CA PRO A 173 -12.04 -8.92 -6.30
C PRO A 173 -11.37 -7.62 -5.86
N ALA A 174 -10.73 -6.94 -6.82
CA ALA A 174 -9.94 -5.76 -6.55
C ALA A 174 -10.40 -4.55 -7.37
N ILE A 175 -10.32 -3.34 -6.78
CA ILE A 175 -10.69 -2.07 -7.42
C ILE A 175 -9.45 -1.17 -7.43
N MET A 176 -9.02 -0.79 -8.63
CA MET A 176 -7.84 0.03 -8.87
C MET A 176 -8.23 1.46 -9.26
N PHE A 177 -7.60 2.46 -8.63
CA PHE A 177 -7.84 3.87 -8.91
C PHE A 177 -6.81 4.48 -9.88
N GLY A 178 -5.56 4.09 -9.76
CA GLY A 178 -4.47 4.60 -10.60
C GLY A 178 -4.17 3.72 -11.81
N HIS A 179 -2.93 3.75 -12.26
CA HIS A 179 -2.43 2.97 -13.40
C HIS A 179 -1.37 1.97 -12.94
N SER A 180 -1.34 0.80 -13.58
CA SER A 180 -0.33 -0.21 -13.31
C SER A 180 -0.11 -1.08 -14.55
N TRP A 181 1.02 -1.82 -14.58
CA TRP A 181 1.32 -2.77 -15.63
C TRP A 181 0.31 -3.93 -15.72
N PHE A 182 -0.44 -4.17 -14.65
CA PHE A 182 -1.49 -5.19 -14.58
C PHE A 182 -2.91 -4.63 -14.76
N GLU A 183 -3.01 -3.42 -15.30
CA GLU A 183 -4.31 -2.84 -15.66
C GLU A 183 -5.01 -3.70 -16.71
N GLY A 184 -6.30 -3.97 -16.50
CA GLY A 184 -7.08 -4.88 -17.34
C GLY A 184 -6.96 -6.36 -16.99
N ALA A 185 -6.19 -6.72 -15.95
CA ALA A 185 -6.15 -8.10 -15.47
C ALA A 185 -7.52 -8.54 -14.92
N PRO A 186 -8.02 -9.73 -15.28
CA PRO A 186 -9.26 -10.28 -14.75
C PRO A 186 -9.32 -10.26 -13.23
N GLY A 187 -10.45 -9.82 -12.69
CA GLY A 187 -10.64 -9.64 -11.25
C GLY A 187 -10.13 -8.30 -10.68
N ILE A 188 -9.48 -7.47 -11.51
CA ILE A 188 -9.05 -6.11 -11.16
C ILE A 188 -9.86 -5.11 -11.98
N TYR A 189 -10.71 -4.36 -11.32
CA TYR A 189 -11.66 -3.43 -11.92
C TYR A 189 -11.15 -1.98 -11.79
N LYS A 190 -11.24 -1.21 -12.86
CA LYS A 190 -10.94 0.23 -12.80
C LYS A 190 -12.10 0.95 -12.13
N PHE A 191 -11.80 1.74 -11.10
CA PHE A 191 -12.81 2.51 -10.37
C PHE A 191 -13.62 3.45 -11.29
N GLU A 192 -12.98 4.04 -12.29
CA GLU A 192 -13.60 4.98 -13.22
C GLU A 192 -14.62 4.31 -14.15
N GLU A 193 -14.44 3.03 -14.45
CA GLU A 193 -15.33 2.23 -15.31
C GLU A 193 -16.56 1.72 -14.56
N LEU A 194 -16.51 1.69 -13.23
CA LEU A 194 -17.63 1.25 -12.41
C LEU A 194 -18.65 2.39 -12.26
N SER A 195 -19.84 2.24 -12.82
CA SER A 195 -20.95 3.19 -12.60
C SER A 195 -21.43 3.18 -11.15
N SER A 196 -21.50 1.98 -10.56
CA SER A 196 -21.77 1.72 -9.14
C SER A 196 -20.93 0.53 -8.70
N ILE A 197 -20.76 0.33 -7.40
CA ILE A 197 -20.06 -0.84 -6.86
C ILE A 197 -21.11 -1.84 -6.40
N ASN A 198 -21.37 -2.81 -7.26
CA ASN A 198 -22.19 -3.97 -6.94
C ASN A 198 -21.29 -5.18 -6.76
N PHE A 199 -21.15 -5.68 -5.54
CA PHE A 199 -20.23 -6.78 -5.23
C PHE A 199 -20.66 -8.13 -5.86
N GLU A 200 -21.93 -8.28 -6.24
CA GLU A 200 -22.40 -9.48 -6.93
C GLU A 200 -21.91 -9.58 -8.38
N GLU A 201 -21.47 -8.44 -8.94
CA GLU A 201 -20.91 -8.35 -10.29
C GLU A 201 -19.37 -8.37 -10.30
N LEU A 202 -18.74 -8.31 -9.14
CA LEU A 202 -17.28 -8.33 -9.00
C LEU A 202 -16.83 -9.75 -8.67
N GLU A 203 -16.09 -10.34 -9.59
CA GLU A 203 -15.55 -11.70 -9.44
C GLU A 203 -14.02 -11.66 -9.40
N ALA A 204 -13.43 -12.53 -8.58
CA ALA A 204 -12.01 -12.79 -8.60
C ALA A 204 -11.74 -14.03 -9.45
N ASN A 205 -10.96 -13.88 -10.51
CA ASN A 205 -10.60 -15.00 -11.37
C ASN A 205 -9.08 -15.16 -11.42
N TYR A 206 -8.56 -16.02 -10.57
CA TYR A 206 -7.12 -16.26 -10.45
C TYR A 206 -6.52 -16.84 -11.73
N ASP A 207 -7.16 -17.83 -12.33
CA ASP A 207 -6.60 -18.54 -13.49
C ASP A 207 -6.51 -17.60 -14.71
N GLU A 208 -7.56 -16.86 -15.01
CA GLU A 208 -7.57 -15.87 -16.09
C GLU A 208 -6.58 -14.72 -15.81
N MET A 209 -6.46 -14.27 -14.55
CA MET A 209 -5.45 -13.29 -14.18
C MET A 209 -4.03 -13.80 -14.43
N MET A 210 -3.76 -15.06 -14.11
CA MET A 210 -2.45 -15.67 -14.35
C MET A 210 -2.16 -15.84 -15.85
N GLU A 211 -3.15 -16.20 -16.65
CA GLU A 211 -3.02 -16.25 -18.12
C GLU A 211 -2.72 -14.86 -18.69
N PHE A 212 -3.43 -13.83 -18.20
CA PHE A 212 -3.14 -12.44 -18.56
C PHE A 212 -1.70 -12.06 -18.23
N PHE A 213 -1.24 -12.33 -17.00
CA PHE A 213 0.14 -12.02 -16.59
C PHE A 213 1.18 -12.75 -17.42
N TYR A 214 0.94 -14.04 -17.69
CA TYR A 214 1.84 -14.81 -18.55
C TYR A 214 1.94 -14.18 -19.94
N SER A 215 0.82 -13.79 -20.53
CA SER A 215 0.82 -13.13 -21.84
C SER A 215 1.57 -11.78 -21.82
N GLN A 216 1.37 -10.97 -20.79
CA GLN A 216 2.06 -9.68 -20.63
C GLN A 216 3.59 -9.87 -20.48
N ILE A 217 4.00 -10.80 -19.62
CA ILE A 217 5.41 -11.08 -19.37
C ILE A 217 6.06 -11.66 -20.64
N SER A 218 5.41 -12.62 -21.29
CA SER A 218 5.97 -13.28 -22.48
C SER A 218 6.11 -12.35 -23.68
N ASN A 219 5.15 -11.43 -23.86
CA ASN A 219 5.11 -10.56 -25.02
C ASN A 219 5.84 -9.22 -24.84
N TYR A 220 5.94 -8.71 -23.63
CA TYR A 220 6.37 -7.32 -23.37
C TYR A 220 7.50 -7.18 -22.36
N SER A 221 7.97 -8.29 -21.76
CA SER A 221 9.02 -8.23 -20.75
C SER A 221 10.35 -8.79 -21.24
N VAL A 222 11.43 -8.18 -20.75
CA VAL A 222 12.78 -8.71 -20.89
C VAL A 222 13.22 -9.19 -19.51
N PHE A 223 13.78 -10.39 -19.45
CA PHE A 223 14.32 -10.90 -18.19
C PHE A 223 15.51 -10.04 -17.74
N VAL A 224 15.40 -9.44 -16.56
CA VAL A 224 16.46 -8.66 -15.93
C VAL A 224 16.71 -9.22 -14.53
N ALA A 225 17.90 -9.77 -14.29
CA ALA A 225 18.29 -10.21 -12.96
C ALA A 225 18.92 -9.06 -12.17
N ALA A 226 18.48 -8.87 -10.95
CA ALA A 226 19.05 -7.88 -10.03
C ALA A 226 20.49 -8.24 -9.60
N HIS A 227 20.87 -9.52 -9.71
CA HIS A 227 22.20 -10.05 -9.46
C HIS A 227 22.62 -10.97 -10.60
N THR A 228 23.85 -10.82 -11.10
CA THR A 228 24.41 -11.64 -12.17
C THR A 228 24.48 -13.14 -11.85
N SER A 229 24.50 -13.49 -10.56
CA SER A 229 24.46 -14.89 -10.10
C SER A 229 23.11 -15.58 -10.36
N TRP A 230 22.08 -14.84 -10.75
CA TRP A 230 20.74 -15.35 -11.03
C TRP A 230 20.44 -15.43 -12.52
N LEU A 231 21.38 -15.02 -13.37
CA LEU A 231 21.21 -15.17 -14.81
C LEU A 231 21.27 -16.66 -15.16
N PRO A 232 20.24 -17.23 -15.80
CA PRO A 232 20.36 -18.55 -16.39
C PRO A 232 21.46 -18.51 -17.47
N PRO A 233 22.14 -19.64 -17.73
CA PRO A 233 23.08 -19.71 -18.86
C PRO A 233 22.35 -19.26 -20.13
N MET A 234 22.95 -18.31 -20.85
CA MET A 234 22.40 -17.88 -22.12
C MET A 234 22.36 -19.12 -23.02
N ILE A 235 21.20 -19.44 -23.54
CA ILE A 235 21.04 -20.49 -24.54
C ILE A 235 21.49 -19.84 -25.84
N ASP A 236 22.62 -20.33 -26.39
CA ASP A 236 23.16 -19.95 -27.73
C ASP A 236 22.18 -20.38 -28.84
#